data_9b4503bf15370234050963887ef74880
#
_entry.id   9b4503bf15370234050963887ef74880
#
_cell.length_a   1.000
_cell.length_b   1.000
_cell.length_c   1.000
_cell.angle_alpha   90.00
_cell.angle_beta   90.00
_cell.angle_gamma   90.00
#
_symmetry.space_group_name_H-M   'P 1'
#
loop_
_entity.id
_entity.type
_entity.pdbx_description
1 polymer ?
#
loop_
_entity_poly.entity_id
_entity_poly.type
_entity_poly.pdbx_seq_one_letter_code
_entity_poly.pdbx_strand_id
1 'polypeptide(L)'
;MTNEENQKFTKLHKFLFTDNKFKAMKAKSKLLYAIITERQSLTIAYAKNNQDQSQFLDENNRLFSIYSNSDLKGMLHVSEPTIISLKKELIENGLLEEIRVPNANNRLYPKKPYDEYFYANDLDEFYRLPHSIFDNPKYKKIAADSITAYAIYLSRYEYSVFKDSFYDKENKLYCICTNEEIANLLNIDRRKVAKIKNELVACGLLAVKPSLRADLLYVSLPEVSHDKELKKMYIGN
;
A
#
# COMPACT_ATOMS: atom_id res chain seq x y z
N MET A 1 16.71 13.67 19.85
CA MET A 1 16.93 13.55 18.40
C MET A 1 16.68 12.10 18.04
N THR A 2 15.45 11.76 17.77
CA THR A 2 14.98 10.40 17.55
C THR A 2 15.13 10.08 16.07
N ASN A 3 15.76 8.95 15.77
CA ASN A 3 15.95 8.37 14.45
C ASN A 3 14.62 8.21 13.68
N GLU A 4 14.15 9.25 13.04
CA GLU A 4 13.32 9.17 11.85
C GLU A 4 14.24 8.82 10.67
N GLU A 5 14.88 7.67 10.73
CA GLU A 5 15.36 7.03 9.52
C GLU A 5 14.14 6.92 8.60
N ASN A 6 14.23 7.54 7.41
CA ASN A 6 13.25 7.53 6.34
C ASN A 6 12.68 6.12 6.15
N GLN A 7 11.62 5.81 6.89
CA GLN A 7 10.97 4.51 6.78
C GLN A 7 10.40 4.41 5.37
N LYS A 8 11.00 3.56 4.53
CA LYS A 8 10.53 3.33 3.16
C LYS A 8 9.05 2.95 3.19
N PHE A 9 8.28 3.47 2.27
CA PHE A 9 6.84 3.24 2.18
C PHE A 9 6.39 3.00 0.75
N THR A 10 5.36 2.21 0.60
CA THR A 10 4.61 2.00 -0.63
C THR A 10 3.51 3.06 -0.74
N LYS A 11 3.36 3.69 -1.89
CA LYS A 11 2.29 4.66 -2.19
C LYS A 11 0.99 3.94 -2.51
N LEU A 12 0.02 4.04 -1.62
CA LEU A 12 -1.33 3.54 -1.86
C LEU A 12 -2.21 4.70 -2.35
N HIS A 13 -2.35 4.83 -3.65
CA HIS A 13 -2.97 6.00 -4.30
C HIS A 13 -4.43 6.18 -3.88
N LYS A 14 -4.83 7.40 -3.51
CA LYS A 14 -6.16 7.70 -3.00
C LYS A 14 -7.25 7.50 -4.04
N PHE A 15 -6.97 7.72 -5.33
CA PHE A 15 -7.95 7.49 -6.39
C PHE A 15 -8.52 6.06 -6.40
N LEU A 16 -7.75 5.07 -5.95
CA LEU A 16 -8.22 3.68 -5.81
C LEU A 16 -9.41 3.53 -4.84
N PHE A 17 -9.64 4.53 -3.98
CA PHE A 17 -10.66 4.53 -2.95
C PHE A 17 -11.75 5.59 -3.16
N THR A 18 -11.45 6.64 -3.91
CA THR A 18 -12.34 7.79 -4.11
C THR A 18 -13.01 7.79 -5.48
N ASP A 19 -12.35 7.26 -6.51
CA ASP A 19 -12.92 7.15 -7.84
C ASP A 19 -13.86 5.94 -7.93
N ASN A 20 -15.08 6.18 -8.41
CA ASN A 20 -16.12 5.15 -8.56
C ASN A 20 -15.69 4.00 -9.46
N LYS A 21 -14.81 4.25 -10.42
CA LYS A 21 -14.25 3.23 -11.33
C LYS A 21 -13.45 2.17 -10.58
N PHE A 22 -12.69 2.57 -9.55
CA PHE A 22 -11.75 1.69 -8.86
C PHE A 22 -12.22 1.29 -7.45
N LYS A 23 -13.18 2.03 -6.89
CA LYS A 23 -13.63 1.86 -5.51
C LYS A 23 -14.10 0.42 -5.22
N ALA A 24 -14.76 -0.23 -6.18
CA ALA A 24 -15.29 -1.59 -6.04
C ALA A 24 -14.22 -2.69 -6.09
N MET A 25 -12.98 -2.39 -6.50
CA MET A 25 -11.90 -3.37 -6.57
C MET A 25 -11.54 -3.91 -5.18
N LYS A 26 -11.09 -5.18 -5.17
CA LYS A 26 -10.61 -5.82 -3.94
C LYS A 26 -9.42 -5.07 -3.33
N ALA A 27 -9.37 -4.98 -2.00
CA ALA A 27 -8.23 -4.37 -1.30
C ALA A 27 -6.89 -5.02 -1.69
N LYS A 28 -6.85 -6.35 -1.88
CA LYS A 28 -5.65 -7.06 -2.37
C LYS A 28 -5.18 -6.60 -3.74
N SER A 29 -6.10 -6.29 -4.67
CA SER A 29 -5.75 -5.77 -6.00
C SER A 29 -5.20 -4.35 -5.92
N LYS A 30 -5.74 -3.52 -5.03
CA LYS A 30 -5.21 -2.17 -4.76
C LYS A 30 -3.79 -2.22 -4.17
N LEU A 31 -3.55 -3.14 -3.23
CA LEU A 31 -2.20 -3.38 -2.69
C LEU A 31 -1.24 -3.90 -3.76
N LEU A 32 -1.68 -4.85 -4.60
CA LEU A 32 -0.87 -5.38 -5.69
C LEU A 32 -0.48 -4.28 -6.69
N TYR A 33 -1.43 -3.41 -7.05
CA TYR A 33 -1.14 -2.26 -7.92
C TYR A 33 -0.09 -1.34 -7.29
N ALA A 34 -0.22 -1.01 -6.00
CA ALA A 34 0.74 -0.18 -5.29
C ALA A 34 2.16 -0.79 -5.30
N ILE A 35 2.29 -2.10 -5.06
CA ILE A 35 3.56 -2.82 -5.09
C ILE A 35 4.18 -2.80 -6.51
N ILE A 36 3.39 -3.05 -7.55
CA ILE A 36 3.90 -3.08 -8.93
C ILE A 36 4.33 -1.68 -9.39
N THR A 37 3.57 -0.64 -9.05
CA THR A 37 3.92 0.76 -9.38
C THR A 37 5.16 1.24 -8.65
N GLU A 38 5.34 0.84 -7.41
CA GLU A 38 6.57 1.13 -6.66
C GLU A 38 7.78 0.48 -7.33
N ARG A 39 7.68 -0.80 -7.72
CA ARG A 39 8.77 -1.48 -8.44
C ARG A 39 9.14 -0.77 -9.73
N GLN A 40 8.15 -0.29 -10.49
CA GLN A 40 8.43 0.49 -11.69
C GLN A 40 9.19 1.79 -11.36
N SER A 41 8.80 2.48 -10.30
CA SER A 41 9.49 3.69 -9.86
C SER A 41 10.95 3.42 -9.47
N LEU A 42 11.22 2.31 -8.79
CA LEU A 42 12.58 1.87 -8.46
C LEU A 42 13.38 1.49 -9.72
N THR A 43 12.76 0.82 -10.69
CA THR A 43 13.36 0.49 -11.98
C THR A 43 13.76 1.74 -12.74
N ILE A 44 12.89 2.77 -12.77
CA ILE A 44 13.17 4.08 -13.38
C ILE A 44 14.36 4.75 -12.69
N ALA A 45 14.38 4.77 -11.36
CA ALA A 45 15.46 5.38 -10.59
C ALA A 45 16.80 4.68 -10.83
N TYR A 46 16.79 3.34 -10.84
CA TYR A 46 17.98 2.54 -11.15
C TYR A 46 18.52 2.83 -12.56
N ALA A 47 17.63 2.81 -13.56
CA ALA A 47 17.99 3.04 -14.95
C ALA A 47 18.60 4.45 -15.16
N LYS A 48 18.07 5.48 -14.51
CA LYS A 48 18.61 6.84 -14.55
C LYS A 48 20.01 6.93 -13.95
N ASN A 49 20.25 6.24 -12.83
CA ASN A 49 21.52 6.31 -12.12
C ASN A 49 22.65 5.54 -12.81
N ASN A 50 22.34 4.46 -13.52
CA ASN A 50 23.34 3.56 -14.12
C ASN A 50 23.55 3.80 -15.63
N GLN A 51 22.85 4.75 -16.24
CA GLN A 51 22.89 5.07 -17.69
C GLN A 51 22.57 3.88 -18.63
N ASP A 52 22.18 2.73 -18.07
CA ASP A 52 21.77 1.55 -18.83
C ASP A 52 20.30 1.24 -18.57
N GLN A 53 19.49 1.66 -19.52
CA GLN A 53 18.04 1.43 -19.49
C GLN A 53 17.61 0.23 -20.33
N SER A 54 18.52 -0.31 -21.16
CA SER A 54 18.19 -1.29 -22.20
C SER A 54 17.53 -2.56 -21.65
N GLN A 55 17.95 -3.02 -20.47
CA GLN A 55 17.41 -4.23 -19.84
C GLN A 55 15.96 -4.11 -19.33
N PHE A 56 15.44 -2.89 -19.22
CA PHE A 56 14.07 -2.62 -18.72
C PHE A 56 13.16 -2.01 -19.78
N LEU A 57 13.64 -1.88 -21.02
CA LEU A 57 12.87 -1.38 -22.16
C LEU A 57 12.50 -2.55 -23.08
N ASP A 58 11.26 -2.54 -23.55
CA ASP A 58 10.86 -3.46 -24.62
C ASP A 58 11.26 -2.92 -26.00
N GLU A 59 10.96 -3.68 -27.03
CA GLU A 59 11.23 -3.36 -28.44
C GLU A 59 10.56 -2.06 -28.92
N ASN A 60 9.56 -1.57 -28.17
CA ASN A 60 8.86 -0.31 -28.44
C ASN A 60 9.30 0.83 -27.51
N ASN A 61 10.44 0.68 -26.83
CA ASN A 61 10.96 1.62 -25.81
C ASN A 61 10.01 1.86 -24.62
N ARG A 62 9.12 0.89 -24.32
CA ARG A 62 8.27 0.99 -23.14
C ARG A 62 8.96 0.36 -21.94
N LEU A 63 8.96 1.11 -20.84
CA LEU A 63 9.53 0.64 -19.58
C LEU A 63 8.60 -0.42 -18.93
N PHE A 64 9.16 -1.56 -18.56
CA PHE A 64 8.45 -2.61 -17.85
C PHE A 64 9.10 -2.94 -16.50
N SER A 65 8.32 -3.55 -15.63
CA SER A 65 8.78 -4.13 -14.37
C SER A 65 8.70 -5.65 -14.44
N ILE A 66 9.56 -6.30 -13.68
CA ILE A 66 9.55 -7.76 -13.54
C ILE A 66 9.27 -8.09 -12.08
N TYR A 67 8.24 -8.90 -11.88
CA TYR A 67 7.95 -9.60 -10.64
C TYR A 67 7.52 -11.02 -10.95
N SER A 68 8.14 -12.00 -10.32
CA SER A 68 7.62 -13.37 -10.37
C SER A 68 6.31 -13.48 -9.59
N ASN A 69 5.42 -14.38 -10.01
CA ASN A 69 4.22 -14.67 -9.22
C ASN A 69 4.60 -15.18 -7.81
N SER A 70 5.75 -15.85 -7.67
CA SER A 70 6.27 -16.33 -6.40
C SER A 70 6.60 -15.19 -5.45
N ASP A 71 7.25 -14.11 -5.93
CA ASP A 71 7.57 -12.94 -5.12
C ASP A 71 6.29 -12.24 -4.65
N LEU A 72 5.37 -11.97 -5.58
CA LEU A 72 4.10 -11.32 -5.28
C LEU A 72 3.25 -12.16 -4.31
N LYS A 73 3.24 -13.48 -4.45
CA LYS A 73 2.62 -14.42 -3.51
C LYS A 73 3.23 -14.30 -2.12
N GLY A 74 4.56 -14.22 -2.03
CA GLY A 74 5.28 -14.04 -0.77
C GLY A 74 4.93 -12.72 -0.08
N MET A 75 4.91 -11.61 -0.83
CA MET A 75 4.61 -10.27 -0.31
C MET A 75 3.17 -10.11 0.18
N LEU A 76 2.20 -10.64 -0.55
CA LEU A 76 0.77 -10.53 -0.22
C LEU A 76 0.24 -11.70 0.61
N HIS A 77 1.07 -12.69 0.90
CA HIS A 77 0.73 -13.92 1.63
C HIS A 77 -0.54 -14.60 1.09
N VAL A 78 -0.56 -14.83 -0.22
CA VAL A 78 -1.68 -15.46 -0.94
C VAL A 78 -1.19 -16.62 -1.81
N SER A 79 -2.11 -17.40 -2.38
CA SER A 79 -1.76 -18.44 -3.36
C SER A 79 -1.44 -17.85 -4.74
N GLU A 80 -0.72 -18.57 -5.57
CA GLU A 80 -0.41 -18.14 -6.94
C GLU A 80 -1.67 -17.96 -7.82
N PRO A 81 -2.68 -18.83 -7.79
CA PRO A 81 -3.95 -18.58 -8.47
C PRO A 81 -4.62 -17.27 -8.04
N THR A 82 -4.45 -16.88 -6.76
CA THR A 82 -4.93 -15.59 -6.28
C THR A 82 -4.19 -14.44 -6.96
N ILE A 83 -2.85 -14.48 -7.07
CA ILE A 83 -2.08 -13.45 -7.79
C ILE A 83 -2.57 -13.30 -9.23
N ILE A 84 -2.79 -14.41 -9.93
CA ILE A 84 -3.31 -14.39 -11.30
C ILE A 84 -4.68 -13.70 -11.36
N SER A 85 -5.58 -14.02 -10.43
CA SER A 85 -6.90 -13.38 -10.34
C SER A 85 -6.82 -11.89 -10.03
N LEU A 86 -5.90 -11.47 -9.14
CA LEU A 86 -5.69 -10.05 -8.80
C LEU A 86 -5.14 -9.27 -9.99
N LYS A 87 -4.15 -9.82 -10.72
CA LYS A 87 -3.65 -9.20 -11.95
C LYS A 87 -4.74 -9.07 -12.99
N LYS A 88 -5.58 -10.09 -13.18
CA LYS A 88 -6.72 -10.04 -14.10
C LYS A 88 -7.66 -8.87 -13.74
N GLU A 89 -7.99 -8.70 -12.47
CA GLU A 89 -8.82 -7.57 -12.00
C GLU A 89 -8.15 -6.21 -12.32
N LEU A 90 -6.82 -6.09 -12.16
CA LEU A 90 -6.09 -4.88 -12.52
C LEU A 90 -6.14 -4.61 -14.04
N ILE A 91 -6.01 -5.65 -14.86
CA ILE A 91 -6.06 -5.55 -16.33
C ILE A 91 -7.46 -5.12 -16.78
N GLU A 92 -8.51 -5.74 -16.25
CA GLU A 92 -9.90 -5.41 -16.55
C GLU A 92 -10.26 -3.96 -16.18
N ASN A 93 -9.63 -3.41 -15.13
CA ASN A 93 -9.79 -2.01 -14.74
C ASN A 93 -8.83 -1.04 -15.47
N GLY A 94 -7.97 -1.54 -16.37
CA GLY A 94 -7.04 -0.71 -17.13
C GLY A 94 -5.86 -0.17 -16.33
N LEU A 95 -5.53 -0.78 -15.19
CA LEU A 95 -4.41 -0.40 -14.32
C LEU A 95 -3.13 -1.21 -14.56
N LEU A 96 -3.21 -2.29 -15.31
CA LEU A 96 -2.07 -3.15 -15.61
C LEU A 96 -2.18 -3.68 -17.05
N GLU A 97 -1.06 -3.79 -17.71
CA GLU A 97 -0.87 -4.63 -18.89
C GLU A 97 0.21 -5.67 -18.54
N GLU A 98 -0.04 -6.93 -18.87
CA GLU A 98 0.91 -8.02 -18.67
C GLU A 98 1.20 -8.70 -20.00
N ILE A 99 2.48 -8.75 -20.36
CA ILE A 99 2.93 -9.43 -21.59
C ILE A 99 3.65 -10.70 -21.16
N ARG A 100 3.17 -11.84 -21.68
CA ARG A 100 3.80 -13.14 -21.41
C ARG A 100 5.10 -13.26 -22.19
N VAL A 101 6.17 -13.68 -21.47
CA VAL A 101 7.46 -13.97 -22.06
C VAL A 101 7.72 -15.49 -21.90
N PRO A 102 7.91 -16.25 -23.00
CA PRO A 102 8.21 -17.66 -22.92
C PRO A 102 9.51 -17.92 -22.11
N ASN A 103 9.46 -18.89 -21.23
CA ASN A 103 10.57 -19.30 -20.36
C ASN A 103 11.19 -18.20 -19.48
N ALA A 104 10.46 -17.10 -19.24
CA ALA A 104 10.88 -16.00 -18.37
C ALA A 104 9.70 -15.45 -17.58
N ASN A 105 9.99 -14.52 -16.67
CA ASN A 105 8.96 -13.78 -15.97
C ASN A 105 8.24 -12.83 -16.93
N ASN A 106 6.93 -12.69 -16.78
CA ASN A 106 6.12 -11.77 -17.57
C ASN A 106 6.54 -10.31 -17.35
N ARG A 107 6.45 -9.51 -18.41
CA ARG A 107 6.64 -8.07 -18.35
C ARG A 107 5.37 -7.40 -17.84
N LEU A 108 5.49 -6.56 -16.81
CA LEU A 108 4.40 -5.85 -16.18
C LEU A 108 4.51 -4.36 -16.48
N TYR A 109 3.43 -3.79 -17.02
CA TYR A 109 3.31 -2.37 -17.36
C TYR A 109 2.18 -1.77 -16.52
N PRO A 110 2.45 -1.28 -15.30
CA PRO A 110 1.43 -0.56 -14.53
C PRO A 110 1.05 0.72 -15.27
N LYS A 111 -0.25 0.92 -15.41
CA LYS A 111 -0.81 2.08 -16.12
C LYS A 111 -1.30 3.12 -15.13
N LYS A 112 -0.99 4.38 -15.42
CA LYS A 112 -1.55 5.53 -14.72
C LYS A 112 -2.89 5.88 -15.36
N PRO A 113 -4.01 5.92 -14.61
CA PRO A 113 -5.34 6.13 -15.20
C PRO A 113 -5.63 7.58 -15.61
N TYR A 114 -4.77 8.52 -15.21
CA TYR A 114 -4.89 9.95 -15.46
C TYR A 114 -3.72 10.46 -16.30
N ASP A 115 -3.81 11.71 -16.77
CA ASP A 115 -2.79 12.36 -17.58
C ASP A 115 -1.56 12.80 -16.76
N GLU A 116 -0.53 13.27 -17.46
CA GLU A 116 0.69 13.75 -16.82
C GLU A 116 0.46 14.99 -15.94
N TYR A 117 -0.53 15.83 -16.30
CA TYR A 117 -0.89 17.03 -15.51
C TYR A 117 -1.35 16.63 -14.10
N PHE A 118 -2.16 15.58 -13.97
CA PHE A 118 -2.63 15.06 -12.69
C PHE A 118 -1.47 14.68 -11.78
N TYR A 119 -0.45 13.98 -12.32
CA TYR A 119 0.69 13.51 -11.54
C TYR A 119 1.77 14.58 -11.31
N ALA A 120 1.88 15.57 -12.22
CA ALA A 120 2.87 16.64 -12.11
C ALA A 120 2.47 17.74 -11.12
N ASN A 121 1.17 17.91 -10.83
CA ASN A 121 0.65 18.98 -9.98
C ASN A 121 0.20 18.49 -8.59
N ASP A 122 0.81 17.44 -8.07
CA ASP A 122 0.52 16.86 -6.75
C ASP A 122 -0.96 16.47 -6.50
N LEU A 123 -1.74 16.29 -7.58
CA LEU A 123 -3.10 15.78 -7.50
C LEU A 123 -3.12 14.27 -7.22
N ASP A 124 -1.98 13.60 -7.41
CA ASP A 124 -1.77 12.20 -7.06
C ASP A 124 -1.54 12.04 -5.56
N GLU A 125 -2.60 12.19 -4.80
CA GLU A 125 -2.55 11.95 -3.37
C GLU A 125 -2.47 10.45 -3.04
N PHE A 126 -1.75 10.10 -1.99
CA PHE A 126 -1.61 8.71 -1.55
C PHE A 126 -1.61 8.56 -0.03
N TYR A 127 -1.95 7.38 0.44
CA TYR A 127 -1.69 6.92 1.80
C TYR A 127 -0.31 6.28 1.85
N ARG A 128 0.47 6.57 2.88
CA ARG A 128 1.76 5.92 3.13
C ARG A 128 1.54 4.57 3.78
N LEU A 129 2.11 3.52 3.19
CA LEU A 129 2.09 2.19 3.76
C LEU A 129 3.53 1.75 4.03
N PRO A 130 3.99 1.74 5.30
CA PRO A 130 5.37 1.37 5.63
C PRO A 130 5.72 -0.04 5.17
N HIS A 131 6.92 -0.23 4.60
CA HIS A 131 7.38 -1.53 4.10
C HIS A 131 7.40 -2.62 5.18
N SER A 132 7.65 -2.24 6.42
CA SER A 132 7.65 -3.17 7.57
C SER A 132 6.33 -3.94 7.75
N ILE A 133 5.21 -3.45 7.19
CA ILE A 133 3.95 -4.21 7.14
C ILE A 133 4.10 -5.49 6.31
N PHE A 134 4.89 -5.46 5.25
CA PHE A 134 5.12 -6.62 4.38
C PHE A 134 6.31 -7.46 4.83
N ASP A 135 7.34 -6.81 5.39
CA ASP A 135 8.62 -7.43 5.73
C ASP A 135 8.62 -8.15 7.07
N ASN A 136 7.81 -7.71 8.04
CA ASN A 136 7.82 -8.27 9.37
C ASN A 136 6.87 -9.47 9.49
N PRO A 137 7.36 -10.66 9.88
CA PRO A 137 6.54 -11.85 10.07
C PRO A 137 5.34 -11.68 10.99
N LYS A 138 5.42 -10.74 11.95
CA LYS A 138 4.34 -10.40 12.88
C LYS A 138 3.06 -9.99 12.14
N TYR A 139 3.18 -9.38 10.97
CA TYR A 139 2.06 -8.80 10.20
C TYR A 139 1.57 -9.70 9.06
N LYS A 140 2.21 -10.84 8.80
CA LYS A 140 1.88 -11.75 7.69
C LYS A 140 0.42 -12.22 7.63
N LYS A 141 -0.28 -12.27 8.76
CA LYS A 141 -1.65 -12.76 8.86
C LYS A 141 -2.70 -11.66 8.80
N ILE A 142 -2.28 -10.39 8.73
CA ILE A 142 -3.22 -9.27 8.67
C ILE A 142 -3.97 -9.30 7.33
N ALA A 143 -5.29 -9.16 7.40
CA ALA A 143 -6.13 -9.10 6.19
C ALA A 143 -5.82 -7.84 5.36
N ALA A 144 -5.94 -7.93 4.03
CA ALA A 144 -5.68 -6.80 3.14
C ALA A 144 -6.59 -5.58 3.43
N ASP A 145 -7.84 -5.81 3.83
CA ASP A 145 -8.73 -4.73 4.25
C ASP A 145 -8.19 -4.01 5.49
N SER A 146 -7.58 -4.74 6.42
CA SER A 146 -6.97 -4.17 7.62
C SER A 146 -5.67 -3.43 7.31
N ILE A 147 -4.85 -3.92 6.38
CA ILE A 147 -3.64 -3.23 5.90
C ILE A 147 -4.03 -1.91 5.23
N THR A 148 -5.04 -1.92 4.37
CA THR A 148 -5.51 -0.69 3.70
C THR A 148 -6.15 0.29 4.69
N ALA A 149 -6.94 -0.19 5.65
CA ALA A 149 -7.49 0.65 6.72
C ALA A 149 -6.39 1.26 7.58
N TYR A 150 -5.34 0.50 7.90
CA TYR A 150 -4.19 0.99 8.65
C TYR A 150 -3.51 2.18 7.93
N ALA A 151 -3.30 2.10 6.62
CA ALA A 151 -2.71 3.21 5.85
C ALA A 151 -3.59 4.47 5.90
N ILE A 152 -4.91 4.32 5.91
CA ILE A 152 -5.85 5.43 6.07
C ILE A 152 -5.78 6.01 7.50
N TYR A 153 -5.78 5.16 8.54
CA TYR A 153 -5.62 5.61 9.93
C TYR A 153 -4.30 6.32 10.15
N LEU A 154 -3.20 5.80 9.60
CA LEU A 154 -1.88 6.41 9.68
C LEU A 154 -1.89 7.82 9.05
N SER A 155 -2.49 7.98 7.88
CA SER A 155 -2.62 9.30 7.24
C SER A 155 -3.45 10.28 8.08
N ARG A 156 -4.52 9.82 8.75
CA ARG A 156 -5.30 10.65 9.68
C ARG A 156 -4.49 11.04 10.92
N TYR A 157 -3.69 10.11 11.43
CA TYR A 157 -2.80 10.34 12.56
C TYR A 157 -1.69 11.34 12.20
N GLU A 158 -1.04 11.20 11.03
CA GLU A 158 -0.05 12.16 10.53
C GLU A 158 -0.66 13.57 10.41
N TYR A 159 -1.89 13.68 9.90
CA TYR A 159 -2.59 14.97 9.85
C TYR A 159 -2.83 15.56 11.25
N SER A 160 -3.13 14.73 12.24
CA SER A 160 -3.38 15.18 13.61
C SER A 160 -2.14 15.79 14.28
N VAL A 161 -0.92 15.41 13.86
CA VAL A 161 0.34 15.99 14.37
C VAL A 161 0.40 17.51 14.18
N PHE A 162 -0.22 18.02 13.11
CA PHE A 162 -0.22 19.44 12.79
C PHE A 162 -1.37 20.23 13.47
N LYS A 163 -2.12 19.59 14.40
CA LYS A 163 -3.28 20.17 15.05
C LYS A 163 -3.22 19.97 16.55
N ASP A 164 -3.05 21.03 17.31
CA ASP A 164 -2.96 21.01 18.79
C ASP A 164 -4.21 20.42 19.47
N SER A 165 -5.34 20.35 18.76
CA SER A 165 -6.62 19.86 19.29
C SER A 165 -6.72 18.33 19.41
N PHE A 166 -5.72 17.56 18.95
CA PHE A 166 -5.75 16.09 18.92
C PHE A 166 -4.88 15.43 20.00
N TYR A 167 -4.72 16.10 21.15
CA TYR A 167 -4.07 15.50 22.32
C TYR A 167 -5.09 15.21 23.41
N ASP A 168 -4.99 14.03 24.03
CA ASP A 168 -5.86 13.66 25.14
C ASP A 168 -5.35 14.25 26.47
N LYS A 169 -6.07 13.95 27.58
CA LYS A 169 -5.70 14.44 28.92
C LYS A 169 -4.34 13.96 29.42
N GLU A 170 -3.82 12.88 28.83
CA GLU A 170 -2.49 12.31 29.14
C GLU A 170 -1.42 12.83 28.17
N ASN A 171 -1.76 13.86 27.35
CA ASN A 171 -0.89 14.42 26.32
C ASN A 171 -0.49 13.41 25.24
N LYS A 172 -1.37 12.43 24.94
CA LYS A 172 -1.17 11.47 23.87
C LYS A 172 -1.89 11.91 22.61
N LEU A 173 -1.17 11.95 21.50
CA LEU A 173 -1.73 12.24 20.19
C LEU A 173 -2.70 11.15 19.76
N TYR A 174 -3.85 11.53 19.26
CA TYR A 174 -4.84 10.62 18.66
C TYR A 174 -5.34 11.18 17.32
N CYS A 175 -5.97 10.33 16.54
CA CYS A 175 -6.78 10.77 15.41
C CYS A 175 -8.23 10.28 15.53
N ILE A 176 -9.10 10.85 14.72
CA ILE A 176 -10.52 10.47 14.61
C ILE A 176 -10.75 9.99 13.18
N CYS A 177 -11.34 8.81 13.07
CA CYS A 177 -11.86 8.28 11.81
C CYS A 177 -13.04 7.36 12.12
N THR A 178 -14.21 7.72 11.61
CA THR A 178 -15.44 6.98 11.91
C THR A 178 -15.48 5.65 11.18
N ASN A 179 -16.24 4.70 11.73
CA ASN A 179 -16.44 3.40 11.06
C ASN A 179 -17.12 3.57 9.70
N GLU A 180 -17.96 4.60 9.56
CA GLU A 180 -18.63 4.91 8.30
C GLU A 180 -17.65 5.42 7.22
N GLU A 181 -16.72 6.31 7.59
CA GLU A 181 -15.67 6.77 6.67
C GLU A 181 -14.83 5.60 6.14
N ILE A 182 -14.37 4.70 7.02
CA ILE A 182 -13.59 3.52 6.60
C ILE A 182 -14.44 2.59 5.74
N ALA A 183 -15.69 2.31 6.13
CA ALA A 183 -16.58 1.46 5.36
C ALA A 183 -16.80 2.01 3.94
N ASN A 184 -17.00 3.33 3.82
CA ASN A 184 -17.18 4.01 2.55
C ASN A 184 -15.91 3.99 1.68
N LEU A 185 -14.73 4.26 2.24
CA LEU A 185 -13.46 4.26 1.51
C LEU A 185 -13.08 2.85 1.04
N LEU A 186 -13.29 1.84 1.87
CA LEU A 186 -12.97 0.45 1.51
C LEU A 186 -14.08 -0.25 0.73
N ASN A 187 -15.25 0.39 0.59
CA ASN A 187 -16.45 -0.19 -0.02
C ASN A 187 -16.83 -1.53 0.63
N ILE A 188 -16.91 -1.53 1.97
CA ILE A 188 -17.26 -2.69 2.79
C ILE A 188 -18.43 -2.38 3.73
N ASP A 189 -19.06 -3.44 4.26
CA ASP A 189 -20.07 -3.28 5.31
C ASP A 189 -19.46 -2.68 6.59
N ARG A 190 -20.14 -1.70 7.18
CA ARG A 190 -19.72 -1.01 8.42
C ARG A 190 -19.38 -1.99 9.56
N ARG A 191 -20.11 -3.13 9.66
CA ARG A 191 -19.87 -4.15 10.69
C ARG A 191 -18.49 -4.81 10.57
N LYS A 192 -17.90 -4.84 9.36
CA LYS A 192 -16.54 -5.38 9.14
C LYS A 192 -15.46 -4.48 9.74
N VAL A 193 -15.73 -3.16 9.90
CA VAL A 193 -14.74 -2.21 10.44
C VAL A 193 -14.37 -2.54 11.88
N ALA A 194 -15.31 -3.04 12.69
CA ALA A 194 -15.00 -3.50 14.05
C ALA A 194 -13.98 -4.65 14.04
N LYS A 195 -14.14 -5.62 13.12
CA LYS A 195 -13.18 -6.72 12.96
C LYS A 195 -11.80 -6.21 12.52
N ILE A 196 -11.76 -5.24 11.60
CA ILE A 196 -10.52 -4.59 11.15
C ILE A 196 -9.81 -3.92 12.33
N LYS A 197 -10.52 -3.11 13.13
CA LYS A 197 -9.95 -2.47 14.32
C LYS A 197 -9.39 -3.51 15.30
N ASN A 198 -10.15 -4.56 15.60
CA ASN A 198 -9.71 -5.63 16.51
C ASN A 198 -8.44 -6.34 16.01
N GLU A 199 -8.34 -6.60 14.71
CA GLU A 199 -7.15 -7.20 14.10
C GLU A 199 -5.93 -6.28 14.22
N LEU A 200 -6.08 -4.98 13.94
CA LEU A 200 -5.01 -3.99 14.10
C LEU A 200 -4.59 -3.81 15.55
N VAL A 201 -5.53 -3.85 16.50
CA VAL A 201 -5.24 -3.80 17.94
C VAL A 201 -4.46 -5.05 18.36
N ALA A 202 -4.86 -6.24 17.93
CA ALA A 202 -4.17 -7.48 18.23
C ALA A 202 -2.71 -7.51 17.72
N CYS A 203 -2.44 -6.79 16.63
CA CYS A 203 -1.08 -6.66 16.07
C CYS A 203 -0.27 -5.50 16.67
N GLY A 204 -0.87 -4.68 17.57
CA GLY A 204 -0.21 -3.52 18.17
C GLY A 204 -0.05 -2.31 17.25
N LEU A 205 -0.79 -2.27 16.12
CA LEU A 205 -0.78 -1.16 15.17
C LEU A 205 -1.79 -0.07 15.49
N LEU A 206 -2.77 -0.37 16.34
CA LEU A 206 -3.84 0.53 16.73
C LEU A 206 -4.19 0.31 18.21
N ALA A 207 -4.45 1.40 18.94
CA ALA A 207 -5.19 1.34 20.19
C ALA A 207 -6.46 2.20 20.04
N VAL A 208 -7.55 1.74 20.63
CA VAL A 208 -8.87 2.37 20.50
C VAL A 208 -9.40 2.72 21.89
N LYS A 209 -9.72 3.98 22.12
CA LYS A 209 -10.38 4.45 23.34
C LYS A 209 -11.78 4.92 22.96
N PRO A 210 -12.85 4.24 23.42
CA PRO A 210 -14.22 4.64 23.13
C PRO A 210 -14.51 6.08 23.63
N SER A 211 -15.27 6.84 22.85
CA SER A 211 -15.72 8.17 23.20
C SER A 211 -17.16 8.39 22.73
N LEU A 212 -17.87 9.37 23.34
CA LEU A 212 -19.28 9.65 23.06
C LEU A 212 -19.58 10.01 21.60
N ARG A 213 -18.66 10.70 20.92
CA ARG A 213 -18.86 11.15 19.53
C ARG A 213 -18.20 10.24 18.51
N ALA A 214 -16.95 9.88 18.73
CA ALA A 214 -16.17 8.99 17.88
C ALA A 214 -14.99 8.42 18.67
N ASP A 215 -14.60 7.18 18.39
CA ASP A 215 -13.44 6.56 19.04
C ASP A 215 -12.16 7.40 18.83
N LEU A 216 -11.36 7.52 19.89
CA LEU A 216 -10.00 8.05 19.80
C LEU A 216 -9.08 6.93 19.35
N LEU A 217 -8.37 7.14 18.25
CA LEU A 217 -7.50 6.16 17.62
C LEU A 217 -6.04 6.57 17.82
N TYR A 218 -5.27 5.72 18.46
CA TYR A 218 -3.82 5.89 18.65
C TYR A 218 -3.12 4.93 17.69
N VAL A 219 -2.45 5.48 16.69
CA VAL A 219 -1.79 4.70 15.64
C VAL A 219 -0.32 4.52 16.00
N SER A 220 0.17 3.30 15.91
CA SER A 220 1.59 2.98 16.10
C SER A 220 2.24 2.65 14.76
N LEU A 221 3.49 3.05 14.58
CA LEU A 221 4.27 2.59 13.44
C LEU A 221 4.60 1.10 13.59
N PRO A 222 4.64 0.34 12.48
CA PRO A 222 4.98 -1.06 12.54
C PRO A 222 6.45 -1.27 12.93
N GLU A 223 6.71 -2.32 13.68
CA GLU A 223 8.06 -2.70 14.07
C GLU A 223 8.88 -3.06 12.83
N VAL A 224 10.10 -2.56 12.75
CA VAL A 224 11.04 -2.89 11.67
C VAL A 224 11.59 -4.29 11.92
N SER A 225 11.53 -5.16 10.92
CA SER A 225 12.19 -6.46 11.01
C SER A 225 13.70 -6.28 10.94
N HIS A 226 14.43 -6.90 11.88
CA HIS A 226 15.89 -6.98 11.83
C HIS A 226 16.39 -8.13 10.96
N ASP A 227 15.48 -8.90 10.34
CA ASP A 227 15.82 -10.03 9.49
C ASP A 227 16.37 -9.56 8.13
N LYS A 228 17.68 -9.78 7.92
CA LYS A 228 18.40 -9.30 6.73
C LYS A 228 17.97 -10.00 5.43
N GLU A 229 17.39 -11.20 5.50
CA GLU A 229 16.97 -11.96 4.30
C GLU A 229 15.74 -11.34 3.64
N LEU A 230 14.79 -10.82 4.42
CA LEU A 230 13.59 -10.18 3.88
C LEU A 230 13.89 -8.85 3.19
N LYS A 231 14.93 -8.12 3.60
CA LYS A 231 15.35 -6.88 2.92
C LYS A 231 15.79 -7.10 1.47
N LYS A 232 16.31 -8.28 1.12
CA LYS A 232 16.73 -8.60 -0.26
C LYS A 232 15.57 -8.70 -1.25
N MET A 233 14.37 -9.09 -0.82
CA MET A 233 13.20 -9.22 -1.71
C MET A 233 12.74 -7.88 -2.29
N TYR A 234 12.97 -6.76 -1.57
CA TYR A 234 12.56 -5.43 -2.01
C TYR A 234 13.64 -4.67 -2.78
N ILE A 235 14.91 -5.00 -2.57
CA ILE A 235 16.02 -4.22 -3.15
C ILE A 235 16.49 -4.85 -4.48
N GLY A 236 16.16 -6.11 -4.77
CA GLY A 236 16.67 -6.84 -5.94
C GLY A 236 18.20 -6.91 -5.92
N ASN A 237 18.78 -8.08 -6.13
CA ASN A 237 20.21 -8.19 -6.36
C ASN A 237 20.62 -7.36 -7.57
#